data_6299b98ee96c4d0dc4b79196976035bf
#
_entry.id   6299b98ee96c4d0dc4b79196976035bf
#
_cell.length_a   1.000
_cell.length_b   1.000
_cell.length_c   1.000
_cell.angle_alpha   90.00
_cell.angle_beta   90.00
_cell.angle_gamma   90.00
#
_symmetry.space_group_name_H-M   'P 1'
#
loop_
_entity.id
_entity.type
_entity.pdbx_description
1 polymer ?
#
loop_
_entity_poly.entity_id
_entity_poly.type
_entity_poly.pdbx_seq_one_letter_code
_entity_poly.pdbx_strand_id
1 'polypeptide(L)'
;MKIQIRLLSLALAGLMALSALAEAPAGYYNGLTGLKDAALKTAVSKLARNFTRSGEYGTIYTNLKYTFQKTDLYPNSKRWWDMYSDQTFYSPSFSGLNREHSFPKSWWGGATNVPPYVDLNHLYPSEIKANSAKLNYPLGEVGPNPEFDNGVCKVGYPVAGQGGGAKYVFEPADEYKGDFARTYFYMATIYQDMTWKYTYMVSSNTYPTLNAWSVNMLLRWHRQDPVSEKETRRNDAVYSVQNNRNPFIDHPELAEYIWGNKKGLPYNPGSTEPVGDPVLTTPVQDMTLDFGRVAIGKSATARLLFKGENLTSAVKVQKYTGNADMFTLAAAQIPAALIVTEEGYWLNITYTPTEVGEHTTRLLISGGGVSGSRGVALTAECCPVPTLSQIHATDATDITEEQYVANWDAPAGEDVDYYIVTRTMYSNGTAKTEELVAEDNSLVITGFADSESETYSVRSSYLGYESAPSNVIVVKHNGISDATMDAPLAVAETPG
;
A
#
# COMPACT_ATOMS: atom_id res chain seq x y z
N MET A 1 22.30 -11.55 -68.64
CA MET A 1 22.40 -10.22 -68.08
C MET A 1 21.99 -10.31 -66.61
N LYS A 2 23.00 -10.39 -65.70
CA LYS A 2 22.81 -10.56 -64.25
C LYS A 2 22.79 -9.17 -63.60
N ILE A 3 21.68 -8.81 -63.02
CA ILE A 3 21.54 -7.57 -62.24
C ILE A 3 21.88 -7.95 -60.78
N GLN A 4 22.99 -7.43 -60.28
CA GLN A 4 23.34 -7.50 -58.84
C GLN A 4 22.63 -6.39 -58.11
N ILE A 5 21.74 -6.73 -57.19
CA ILE A 5 21.17 -5.81 -56.24
C ILE A 5 22.13 -5.69 -55.08
N ARG A 6 22.75 -4.53 -54.90
CA ARG A 6 23.53 -4.16 -53.73
C ARG A 6 22.56 -3.72 -52.62
N LEU A 7 22.49 -4.53 -51.57
CA LEU A 7 21.85 -4.13 -50.32
C LEU A 7 22.76 -3.10 -49.62
N LEU A 8 22.30 -1.87 -49.56
CA LEU A 8 22.92 -0.81 -48.78
C LEU A 8 22.39 -0.93 -47.35
N SER A 9 23.18 -1.47 -46.42
CA SER A 9 22.88 -1.48 -45.00
C SER A 9 23.09 -0.07 -44.43
N LEU A 10 22.03 0.71 -44.25
CA LEU A 10 22.05 1.92 -43.43
C LEU A 10 22.07 1.47 -41.96
N ALA A 11 23.23 1.51 -41.33
CA ALA A 11 23.35 1.49 -39.90
C ALA A 11 22.89 2.86 -39.37
N LEU A 12 21.64 2.95 -38.89
CA LEU A 12 21.14 4.09 -38.14
C LEU A 12 21.77 4.04 -36.74
N ALA A 13 22.92 4.65 -36.57
CA ALA A 13 23.50 4.95 -35.26
C ALA A 13 22.60 6.02 -34.63
N GLY A 14 21.62 5.56 -33.85
CA GLY A 14 20.90 6.44 -32.94
C GLY A 14 21.87 6.97 -31.90
N LEU A 15 22.37 8.19 -32.09
CA LEU A 15 22.98 8.98 -31.03
C LEU A 15 21.84 9.24 -30.03
N MET A 16 21.72 8.40 -28.99
CA MET A 16 21.11 8.81 -27.77
C MET A 16 22.03 9.90 -27.21
N ALA A 17 21.63 11.15 -27.35
CA ALA A 17 22.15 12.21 -26.51
C ALA A 17 21.74 11.85 -25.08
N LEU A 18 22.63 11.15 -24.35
CA LEU A 18 22.58 11.18 -22.89
C LEU A 18 22.73 12.68 -22.56
N SER A 19 21.59 13.32 -22.21
CA SER A 19 21.66 14.57 -21.47
C SER A 19 22.48 14.23 -20.23
N ALA A 20 23.70 14.76 -20.15
CA ALA A 20 24.52 14.64 -18.95
C ALA A 20 23.67 15.23 -17.82
N LEU A 21 23.12 14.35 -16.99
CA LEU A 21 22.50 14.73 -15.73
C LEU A 21 23.60 15.46 -14.98
N ALA A 22 23.31 16.65 -14.45
CA ALA A 22 24.32 17.42 -13.75
C ALA A 22 24.69 16.63 -12.49
N GLU A 23 25.90 16.09 -12.49
CA GLU A 23 26.45 15.42 -11.32
C GLU A 23 26.63 16.40 -10.17
N ALA A 24 26.56 15.92 -8.93
CA ALA A 24 26.91 16.70 -7.78
C ALA A 24 28.34 17.27 -7.95
N PRO A 25 28.61 18.49 -7.46
CA PRO A 25 29.96 19.05 -7.57
C PRO A 25 31.03 18.10 -7.05
N ALA A 26 32.18 18.06 -7.73
CA ALA A 26 33.29 17.18 -7.34
C ALA A 26 33.61 17.34 -5.86
N GLY A 27 33.65 16.23 -5.13
CA GLY A 27 33.94 16.24 -3.69
C GLY A 27 32.75 16.61 -2.79
N TYR A 28 31.58 16.89 -3.31
CA TYR A 28 30.39 17.23 -2.49
C TYR A 28 30.09 16.17 -1.42
N TYR A 29 30.26 14.89 -1.73
CA TYR A 29 30.02 13.77 -0.82
C TYR A 29 31.29 13.22 -0.15
N ASN A 30 32.39 13.95 -0.15
CA ASN A 30 33.63 13.54 0.52
C ASN A 30 33.39 13.35 2.04
N GLY A 31 34.05 12.32 2.60
CA GLY A 31 34.03 12.05 4.04
C GLY A 31 32.88 11.15 4.49
N LEU A 32 32.06 10.62 3.57
CA LEU A 32 31.01 9.65 3.91
C LEU A 32 31.53 8.21 3.89
N THR A 33 32.54 7.91 3.06
CA THR A 33 33.10 6.56 2.89
C THR A 33 33.59 5.97 4.22
N GLY A 34 33.21 4.72 4.49
CA GLY A 34 33.60 3.97 5.68
C GLY A 34 32.73 4.25 6.92
N LEU A 35 31.89 5.27 6.89
CA LEU A 35 30.95 5.54 7.98
C LEU A 35 29.75 4.58 7.95
N LYS A 36 29.08 4.40 9.10
CA LYS A 36 27.96 3.48 9.29
C LYS A 36 26.82 4.15 10.05
N ASP A 37 25.60 3.68 9.82
CA ASP A 37 24.43 3.93 10.66
C ASP A 37 24.30 5.40 11.12
N ALA A 38 24.28 5.63 12.44
CA ALA A 38 24.15 6.96 13.06
C ALA A 38 25.29 7.92 12.67
N ALA A 39 26.53 7.42 12.54
CA ALA A 39 27.67 8.23 12.14
C ALA A 39 27.55 8.69 10.69
N LEU A 40 27.14 7.78 9.80
CA LEU A 40 26.86 8.09 8.40
C LEU A 40 25.73 9.12 8.28
N LYS A 41 24.59 8.88 8.95
CA LYS A 41 23.45 9.80 8.96
C LYS A 41 23.85 11.20 9.42
N THR A 42 24.65 11.29 10.50
CA THR A 42 25.12 12.57 11.04
C THR A 42 26.09 13.28 10.08
N ALA A 43 26.94 12.55 9.37
CA ALA A 43 27.83 13.12 8.36
C ALA A 43 27.04 13.66 7.16
N VAL A 44 26.05 12.92 6.68
CA VAL A 44 25.11 13.37 5.63
C VAL A 44 24.34 14.62 6.08
N SER A 45 23.87 14.65 7.33
CA SER A 45 23.21 15.82 7.91
C SER A 45 24.11 17.05 7.87
N LYS A 46 25.36 16.95 8.33
CA LYS A 46 26.32 18.06 8.34
C LYS A 46 26.63 18.58 6.94
N LEU A 47 26.77 17.68 5.98
CA LEU A 47 27.06 18.00 4.59
C LEU A 47 25.91 18.77 3.93
N ALA A 48 24.70 18.28 4.00
CA ALA A 48 23.57 18.86 3.30
C ALA A 48 22.87 20.01 4.07
N ARG A 49 23.18 20.20 5.36
CA ARG A 49 22.68 21.32 6.16
C ARG A 49 23.37 22.67 5.86
N ASN A 50 24.54 22.65 5.26
CA ASN A 50 25.30 23.86 4.90
C ASN A 50 24.74 24.55 3.65
N PHE A 51 23.42 24.73 3.59
CA PHE A 51 22.88 25.53 2.52
C PHE A 51 22.75 26.99 2.94
N THR A 52 23.35 27.86 2.12
CA THR A 52 23.17 29.28 2.27
C THR A 52 21.99 29.74 1.43
N ARG A 53 21.02 30.36 2.07
CA ARG A 53 19.99 31.11 1.35
C ARG A 53 20.38 32.57 1.34
N SER A 54 20.47 33.14 0.16
CA SER A 54 20.51 34.59 0.00
C SER A 54 19.10 35.13 0.20
N GLY A 55 18.82 35.78 1.31
CA GLY A 55 17.57 36.44 1.61
C GLY A 55 16.93 35.99 2.91
N GLU A 56 16.03 36.80 3.43
CA GLU A 56 15.22 36.48 4.59
C GLU A 56 14.16 35.44 4.24
N TYR A 57 13.79 34.59 5.20
CA TYR A 57 12.77 33.54 5.06
C TYR A 57 11.48 34.06 4.43
N GLY A 58 11.00 35.22 4.82
CA GLY A 58 9.78 35.83 4.28
C GLY A 58 9.86 36.13 2.78
N THR A 59 11.00 36.65 2.32
CA THR A 59 11.23 37.01 0.90
C THR A 59 11.24 35.77 0.02
N ILE A 60 11.92 34.71 0.44
CA ILE A 60 11.98 33.45 -0.30
C ILE A 60 10.58 32.85 -0.41
N TYR A 61 9.82 32.82 0.68
CA TYR A 61 8.49 32.27 0.68
C TYR A 61 7.52 33.08 -0.20
N THR A 62 7.63 34.41 -0.18
CA THR A 62 6.80 35.30 -1.02
C THR A 62 7.05 35.07 -2.51
N ASN A 63 8.31 34.83 -2.88
CA ASN A 63 8.72 34.61 -4.27
C ASN A 63 8.76 33.13 -4.67
N LEU A 64 8.22 32.24 -3.85
CA LEU A 64 8.37 30.79 -4.03
C LEU A 64 7.82 30.29 -5.37
N LYS A 65 6.75 30.91 -5.91
CA LYS A 65 6.25 30.59 -7.25
C LYS A 65 7.30 30.78 -8.36
N TYR A 66 8.18 31.79 -8.24
CA TYR A 66 9.25 32.01 -9.21
C TYR A 66 10.38 30.98 -9.04
N THR A 67 10.58 30.50 -7.83
CA THR A 67 11.50 29.41 -7.55
C THR A 67 10.97 28.11 -8.13
N PHE A 68 9.68 27.80 -7.93
CA PHE A 68 9.04 26.62 -8.50
C PHE A 68 9.03 26.61 -10.04
N GLN A 69 9.09 27.80 -10.70
CA GLN A 69 9.29 27.86 -12.15
C GLN A 69 10.63 27.26 -12.60
N LYS A 70 11.62 27.21 -11.71
CA LYS A 70 12.93 26.59 -11.98
C LYS A 70 12.93 25.09 -11.60
N THR A 71 12.24 24.74 -10.53
CA THR A 71 12.35 23.43 -9.90
C THR A 71 11.21 22.46 -10.29
N ASP A 72 10.02 22.97 -10.59
CA ASP A 72 8.80 22.18 -10.63
C ASP A 72 7.93 22.44 -11.89
N LEU A 73 8.56 22.63 -13.05
CA LEU A 73 7.88 22.59 -14.35
C LEU A 73 8.25 21.32 -15.11
N TYR A 74 7.28 20.82 -15.89
CA TYR A 74 7.57 19.79 -16.89
C TYR A 74 8.63 20.26 -17.89
N PRO A 75 9.53 19.38 -18.35
CA PRO A 75 10.56 19.73 -19.33
C PRO A 75 10.01 20.45 -20.55
N ASN A 76 10.69 21.54 -20.95
CA ASN A 76 10.33 22.32 -22.15
C ASN A 76 8.88 22.79 -22.19
N SER A 77 8.27 22.99 -21.02
CA SER A 77 6.85 23.30 -20.85
C SER A 77 6.66 24.43 -19.83
N LYS A 78 5.49 25.06 -19.90
CA LYS A 78 5.00 25.95 -18.82
C LYS A 78 4.05 25.25 -17.87
N ARG A 79 3.81 23.93 -18.02
CA ARG A 79 2.95 23.15 -17.15
C ARG A 79 3.66 22.93 -15.82
N TRP A 80 2.95 23.21 -14.72
CA TRP A 80 3.40 22.88 -13.38
C TRP A 80 3.44 21.38 -13.17
N TRP A 81 4.45 20.88 -12.50
CA TRP A 81 4.54 19.49 -12.08
C TRP A 81 3.96 19.34 -10.67
N ASP A 82 2.68 19.06 -10.63
CA ASP A 82 1.94 18.76 -9.41
C ASP A 82 1.92 17.24 -9.19
N MET A 83 2.44 16.77 -8.05
CA MET A 83 2.45 15.35 -7.67
C MET A 83 1.19 14.94 -6.90
N TYR A 84 0.25 15.85 -6.71
CA TYR A 84 -0.93 15.65 -5.86
C TYR A 84 -2.22 15.52 -6.66
N SER A 85 -2.21 15.89 -7.95
CA SER A 85 -3.36 15.77 -8.82
C SER A 85 -2.97 15.62 -10.29
N ASP A 86 -3.91 15.16 -11.12
CA ASP A 86 -3.81 15.11 -12.58
C ASP A 86 -4.25 16.42 -13.24
N GLN A 87 -4.66 17.40 -12.43
CA GLN A 87 -5.09 18.71 -12.93
C GLN A 87 -3.96 19.42 -13.65
N THR A 88 -4.32 20.17 -14.68
CA THR A 88 -3.33 20.88 -15.52
C THR A 88 -3.30 22.37 -15.18
N PHE A 89 -2.19 22.83 -14.65
CA PHE A 89 -1.94 24.22 -14.32
C PHE A 89 -0.74 24.75 -15.09
N TYR A 90 -0.75 26.04 -15.43
CA TYR A 90 0.31 26.65 -16.25
C TYR A 90 0.91 27.88 -15.61
N SER A 91 2.24 27.98 -15.65
CA SER A 91 3.02 29.17 -15.32
C SER A 91 2.76 30.29 -16.34
N PRO A 92 2.72 31.57 -15.94
CA PRO A 92 3.07 32.10 -14.62
C PRO A 92 1.94 32.13 -13.59
N SER A 93 0.71 31.66 -13.95
CA SER A 93 -0.37 31.56 -12.99
C SER A 93 -0.06 30.50 -11.93
N PHE A 94 -0.36 30.79 -10.68
CA PHE A 94 -0.31 29.86 -9.56
C PHE A 94 -1.70 29.66 -8.94
N SER A 95 -2.75 30.11 -9.65
CA SER A 95 -4.14 29.92 -9.25
C SER A 95 -4.47 28.42 -9.31
N GLY A 96 -5.15 27.93 -8.29
CA GLY A 96 -5.46 26.52 -8.13
C GLY A 96 -4.37 25.70 -7.44
N LEU A 97 -3.19 26.29 -7.21
CA LEU A 97 -2.06 25.66 -6.54
C LEU A 97 -1.76 26.32 -5.18
N ASN A 98 -1.27 25.51 -4.27
CA ASN A 98 -0.67 25.92 -3.00
C ASN A 98 0.81 25.54 -2.94
N ARG A 99 1.49 26.10 -1.94
CA ARG A 99 2.87 25.75 -1.54
C ARG A 99 2.75 24.72 -0.43
N GLU A 100 3.00 23.47 -0.77
CA GLU A 100 2.86 22.36 0.15
C GLU A 100 4.19 22.05 0.85
N HIS A 101 4.15 22.02 2.18
CA HIS A 101 5.18 21.38 2.98
C HIS A 101 4.87 19.88 3.04
N SER A 102 5.47 19.09 2.15
CA SER A 102 5.25 17.64 2.11
C SER A 102 5.49 17.00 3.47
N PHE A 103 6.58 17.41 4.16
CA PHE A 103 6.78 17.14 5.57
C PHE A 103 6.10 18.28 6.36
N PRO A 104 4.98 18.02 7.08
CA PRO A 104 4.07 19.08 7.53
C PRO A 104 4.70 20.09 8.48
N LYS A 105 4.48 21.36 8.21
CA LYS A 105 4.98 22.49 9.03
C LYS A 105 4.59 22.36 10.51
N SER A 106 3.42 21.88 10.79
CA SER A 106 2.92 21.70 12.16
C SER A 106 3.77 20.71 12.98
N TRP A 107 4.50 19.81 12.32
CA TRP A 107 5.28 18.78 13.01
C TRP A 107 6.49 19.34 13.77
N TRP A 108 6.99 20.50 13.38
CA TRP A 108 8.00 21.24 14.17
C TRP A 108 7.41 22.44 14.93
N GLY A 109 6.10 22.44 15.18
CA GLY A 109 5.41 23.49 15.94
C GLY A 109 4.96 24.70 15.13
N GLY A 110 5.13 24.69 13.80
CA GLY A 110 4.65 25.73 12.91
C GLY A 110 5.53 26.98 12.80
N ALA A 111 6.71 26.98 13.43
CA ALA A 111 7.65 28.12 13.36
C ALA A 111 8.03 28.43 11.90
N THR A 112 8.10 29.73 11.58
CA THR A 112 8.36 30.23 10.22
C THR A 112 9.76 30.84 10.07
N ASN A 113 10.47 31.04 11.17
CA ASN A 113 11.84 31.56 11.21
C ASN A 113 12.91 30.47 11.39
N VAL A 114 12.60 29.27 10.93
CA VAL A 114 13.48 28.08 11.00
C VAL A 114 13.78 27.54 9.60
N PRO A 115 14.94 26.91 9.38
CA PRO A 115 15.35 26.42 8.07
C PRO A 115 14.32 25.55 7.34
N PRO A 116 13.66 24.56 7.98
CA PRO A 116 12.70 23.69 7.27
C PRO A 116 11.51 24.45 6.67
N TYR A 117 11.18 25.65 7.17
CA TYR A 117 10.05 26.43 6.64
C TYR A 117 10.22 26.84 5.17
N VAL A 118 11.44 26.96 4.69
CA VAL A 118 11.75 27.46 3.34
C VAL A 118 12.62 26.50 2.53
N ASP A 119 12.91 25.31 3.04
CA ASP A 119 13.73 24.32 2.37
C ASP A 119 13.00 23.70 1.18
N LEU A 120 13.55 23.93 -0.01
CA LEU A 120 12.94 23.47 -1.29
C LEU A 120 12.94 21.95 -1.44
N ASN A 121 13.76 21.20 -0.69
CA ASN A 121 13.82 19.77 -0.80
C ASN A 121 12.52 19.06 -0.30
N HIS A 122 11.63 19.80 0.36
CA HIS A 122 10.32 19.28 0.74
C HIS A 122 9.14 20.23 0.47
N LEU A 123 9.39 21.31 -0.27
CA LEU A 123 8.36 22.27 -0.71
C LEU A 123 7.99 21.98 -2.16
N TYR A 124 6.70 21.82 -2.44
CA TYR A 124 6.18 21.50 -3.76
C TYR A 124 4.96 22.37 -4.11
N PRO A 125 4.71 22.65 -5.41
CA PRO A 125 3.38 23.06 -5.84
C PRO A 125 2.40 21.90 -5.64
N SER A 126 1.22 22.18 -5.13
CA SER A 126 0.19 21.19 -4.90
C SER A 126 -1.19 21.76 -5.21
N GLU A 127 -2.04 21.02 -5.87
CA GLU A 127 -3.45 21.36 -6.07
C GLU A 127 -4.12 21.62 -4.70
N ILE A 128 -4.98 22.66 -4.66
CA ILE A 128 -5.54 23.18 -3.41
C ILE A 128 -6.40 22.13 -2.68
N LYS A 129 -7.22 21.33 -3.40
CA LYS A 129 -8.10 20.35 -2.77
C LYS A 129 -7.31 19.19 -2.19
N ALA A 130 -6.32 18.69 -2.92
CA ALA A 130 -5.44 17.62 -2.46
C ALA A 130 -4.62 18.07 -1.24
N ASN A 131 -4.06 19.28 -1.28
CA ASN A 131 -3.38 19.88 -0.12
C ASN A 131 -4.32 20.02 1.08
N SER A 132 -5.54 20.49 0.84
CA SER A 132 -6.54 20.64 1.90
C SER A 132 -7.00 19.30 2.49
N ALA A 133 -7.04 18.24 1.68
CA ALA A 133 -7.34 16.89 2.14
C ALA A 133 -6.18 16.29 2.95
N LYS A 134 -4.94 16.50 2.48
CA LYS A 134 -3.73 16.00 3.15
C LYS A 134 -3.53 16.58 4.54
N LEU A 135 -3.80 17.87 4.74
CA LEU A 135 -3.55 18.53 6.02
C LEU A 135 -2.13 18.25 6.55
N ASN A 136 -2.04 17.79 7.81
CA ASN A 136 -0.79 17.37 8.46
C ASN A 136 -0.73 15.87 8.72
N TYR A 137 -1.50 15.09 7.98
CA TYR A 137 -1.47 13.63 8.09
C TYR A 137 -0.12 13.07 7.65
N PRO A 138 0.35 11.99 8.30
CA PRO A 138 1.56 11.29 7.87
C PRO A 138 1.36 10.61 6.52
N LEU A 139 2.46 10.31 5.85
CA LEU A 139 2.44 9.37 4.73
C LEU A 139 2.01 7.99 5.25
N GLY A 140 1.29 7.23 4.41
CA GLY A 140 0.85 5.88 4.74
C GLY A 140 0.02 5.28 3.62
N GLU A 141 -0.18 3.99 3.65
CA GLU A 141 -1.08 3.30 2.73
C GLU A 141 -2.51 3.37 3.26
N VAL A 142 -3.42 3.78 2.40
CA VAL A 142 -4.83 3.99 2.75
C VAL A 142 -5.60 2.68 2.61
N GLY A 143 -6.33 2.33 3.65
CA GLY A 143 -7.22 1.18 3.65
C GLY A 143 -8.43 1.35 2.70
N PRO A 144 -9.35 0.40 2.68
CA PRO A 144 -10.55 0.48 1.85
C PRO A 144 -11.39 1.70 2.24
N ASN A 145 -12.13 2.25 1.26
CA ASN A 145 -13.03 3.40 1.43
C ASN A 145 -12.31 4.68 1.89
N PRO A 146 -11.46 5.29 1.05
CA PRO A 146 -10.78 6.54 1.37
C PRO A 146 -11.77 7.68 1.57
N GLU A 147 -11.44 8.61 2.48
CA GLU A 147 -12.20 9.86 2.70
C GLU A 147 -12.00 10.86 1.55
N PHE A 148 -10.86 10.79 0.88
CA PHE A 148 -10.52 11.56 -0.30
C PHE A 148 -9.75 10.68 -1.27
N ASP A 149 -10.15 10.71 -2.54
CA ASP A 149 -9.48 10.05 -3.65
C ASP A 149 -9.71 10.90 -4.91
N ASN A 150 -8.64 11.36 -5.54
CA ASN A 150 -8.71 12.10 -6.80
C ASN A 150 -8.07 11.34 -7.98
N GLY A 151 -7.79 10.04 -7.79
CA GLY A 151 -7.12 9.18 -8.78
C GLY A 151 -5.60 9.25 -8.75
N VAL A 152 -5.01 10.25 -8.07
CA VAL A 152 -3.55 10.43 -7.93
C VAL A 152 -3.11 10.23 -6.48
N CYS A 153 -3.84 10.80 -5.54
CA CYS A 153 -3.56 10.63 -4.13
C CYS A 153 -4.83 10.33 -3.34
N LYS A 154 -4.64 9.71 -2.17
CA LYS A 154 -5.72 9.32 -1.27
C LYS A 154 -5.46 9.82 0.14
N VAL A 155 -6.54 10.05 0.88
CA VAL A 155 -6.52 10.25 2.33
C VAL A 155 -7.57 9.35 2.95
N GLY A 156 -7.21 8.63 3.99
CA GLY A 156 -8.14 7.71 4.66
C GLY A 156 -7.51 7.03 5.86
N TYR A 157 -8.24 6.09 6.44
CA TYR A 157 -7.71 5.27 7.53
C TYR A 157 -6.49 4.48 7.05
N PRO A 158 -5.42 4.39 7.87
CA PRO A 158 -4.25 3.62 7.50
C PRO A 158 -4.55 2.11 7.44
N VAL A 159 -3.80 1.39 6.61
CA VAL A 159 -3.72 -0.06 6.72
C VAL A 159 -3.12 -0.45 8.08
N ALA A 160 -3.39 -1.68 8.52
CA ALA A 160 -2.93 -2.17 9.83
C ALA A 160 -1.40 -1.98 10.00
N GLY A 161 -1.00 -1.50 11.18
CA GLY A 161 0.41 -1.27 11.54
C GLY A 161 1.01 0.04 11.04
N GLN A 162 0.26 0.87 10.33
CA GLN A 162 0.71 2.18 9.84
C GLN A 162 0.03 3.35 10.55
N GLY A 163 0.42 4.58 10.20
CA GLY A 163 -0.18 5.82 10.67
C GLY A 163 0.34 6.35 12.00
N GLY A 164 1.00 5.51 12.83
CA GLY A 164 1.61 5.94 14.10
C GLY A 164 0.64 6.63 15.08
N GLY A 165 -0.64 6.25 15.05
CA GLY A 165 -1.72 6.83 15.88
C GLY A 165 -2.42 8.04 15.25
N ALA A 166 -2.10 8.43 14.02
CA ALA A 166 -2.89 9.40 13.28
C ALA A 166 -4.22 8.80 12.84
N LYS A 167 -5.29 9.61 12.83
CA LYS A 167 -6.60 9.16 12.36
C LYS A 167 -6.57 8.76 10.88
N TYR A 168 -5.93 9.56 10.06
CA TYR A 168 -5.80 9.35 8.62
C TYR A 168 -4.34 9.40 8.20
N VAL A 169 -4.05 8.83 7.03
CA VAL A 169 -2.78 8.91 6.33
C VAL A 169 -3.00 9.45 4.92
N PHE A 170 -1.93 9.94 4.32
CA PHE A 170 -1.89 10.38 2.93
C PHE A 170 -1.06 9.39 2.11
N GLU A 171 -1.67 8.85 1.07
CA GLU A 171 -1.03 7.95 0.09
C GLU A 171 -0.90 8.65 -1.26
N PRO A 172 0.32 8.87 -1.77
CA PRO A 172 0.54 9.37 -3.13
C PRO A 172 0.37 8.27 -4.17
N ALA A 173 0.29 8.65 -5.46
CA ALA A 173 0.38 7.70 -6.56
C ALA A 173 1.70 6.91 -6.50
N ASP A 174 1.67 5.68 -7.04
CA ASP A 174 2.82 4.76 -7.00
C ASP A 174 4.07 5.37 -7.64
N GLU A 175 3.92 6.16 -8.70
CA GLU A 175 4.99 6.87 -9.42
C GLU A 175 5.66 8.01 -8.61
N TYR A 176 5.12 8.37 -7.45
CA TYR A 176 5.67 9.41 -6.55
C TYR A 176 5.99 8.89 -5.16
N LYS A 177 5.76 7.62 -4.88
CA LYS A 177 6.03 7.02 -3.57
C LYS A 177 7.52 7.14 -3.21
N GLY A 178 8.41 6.90 -4.16
CA GLY A 178 9.84 7.07 -3.99
C GLY A 178 10.27 8.53 -3.80
N ASP A 179 9.70 9.46 -4.57
CA ASP A 179 9.93 10.90 -4.41
C ASP A 179 9.64 11.35 -2.96
N PHE A 180 8.48 10.95 -2.42
CA PHE A 180 8.11 11.29 -1.05
C PHE A 180 8.98 10.55 -0.02
N ALA A 181 9.35 9.30 -0.26
CA ALA A 181 10.23 8.57 0.62
C ALA A 181 11.61 9.25 0.74
N ARG A 182 12.24 9.62 -0.37
CA ARG A 182 13.51 10.33 -0.40
C ARG A 182 13.43 11.73 0.21
N THR A 183 12.29 12.40 0.08
CA THR A 183 11.98 13.65 0.78
C THR A 183 11.96 13.45 2.30
N TYR A 184 11.32 12.38 2.80
CA TYR A 184 11.24 12.12 4.23
C TYR A 184 12.55 11.60 4.82
N PHE A 185 13.35 10.83 4.09
CA PHE A 185 14.73 10.50 4.47
C PHE A 185 15.58 11.75 4.60
N TYR A 186 15.45 12.68 3.66
CA TYR A 186 16.12 13.98 3.73
C TYR A 186 15.72 14.72 5.01
N MET A 187 14.45 14.96 5.24
CA MET A 187 13.96 15.72 6.40
C MET A 187 14.38 15.09 7.72
N ALA A 188 14.25 13.78 7.87
CA ALA A 188 14.68 13.05 9.06
C ALA A 188 16.20 13.07 9.28
N THR A 189 16.98 13.26 8.22
CA THR A 189 18.44 13.34 8.30
C THR A 189 18.92 14.76 8.57
N ILE A 190 18.50 15.71 7.74
CA ILE A 190 19.00 17.08 7.82
C ILE A 190 18.57 17.77 9.11
N TYR A 191 17.38 17.47 9.58
CA TYR A 191 16.76 18.05 10.78
C TYR A 191 16.71 17.05 11.96
N GLN A 192 17.68 16.15 12.03
CA GLN A 192 17.74 15.05 13.03
C GLN A 192 17.77 15.49 14.50
N ASP A 193 18.12 16.74 14.78
CA ASP A 193 18.22 17.33 16.12
C ASP A 193 17.00 18.19 16.49
N MET A 194 15.98 18.22 15.63
CA MET A 194 14.74 18.93 15.94
C MET A 194 13.88 18.15 16.95
N THR A 195 13.16 18.91 17.76
CA THR A 195 12.08 18.38 18.59
C THR A 195 10.78 18.39 17.78
N TRP A 196 10.18 17.23 17.59
CA TRP A 196 8.96 17.06 16.83
C TRP A 196 7.72 17.15 17.72
N LYS A 197 6.78 18.01 17.36
CA LYS A 197 5.48 18.15 18.04
C LYS A 197 4.56 16.98 17.74
N TYR A 198 4.60 16.44 16.52
CA TYR A 198 3.86 15.27 16.09
C TYR A 198 4.85 14.14 15.76
N THR A 199 4.61 12.99 16.39
CA THR A 199 5.54 11.85 16.35
C THR A 199 4.98 10.67 15.57
N TYR A 200 4.05 10.92 14.64
CA TYR A 200 3.42 9.88 13.85
C TYR A 200 4.44 9.01 13.09
N MET A 201 5.43 9.64 12.46
CA MET A 201 6.48 8.97 11.68
C MET A 201 7.87 9.14 12.26
N VAL A 202 8.06 10.07 13.19
CA VAL A 202 9.38 10.50 13.68
C VAL A 202 9.44 10.51 15.19
N SER A 203 10.65 10.38 15.72
CA SER A 203 10.98 10.54 17.14
C SER A 203 12.02 11.65 17.28
N SER A 204 11.96 12.39 18.40
CA SER A 204 12.93 13.47 18.71
C SER A 204 14.25 12.88 19.19
N ASN A 205 14.95 12.18 18.31
CA ASN A 205 16.29 11.61 18.50
C ASN A 205 17.11 11.81 17.23
N THR A 206 18.44 11.73 17.35
CA THR A 206 19.34 11.88 16.20
C THR A 206 19.40 10.63 15.33
N TYR A 207 19.07 9.47 15.88
CA TYR A 207 19.03 8.19 15.17
C TYR A 207 18.11 7.22 15.89
N PRO A 208 17.23 6.51 15.20
CA PRO A 208 17.03 6.52 13.74
C PRO A 208 16.24 7.73 13.24
N THR A 209 15.64 8.53 14.08
CA THR A 209 14.70 9.64 13.85
C THR A 209 13.35 9.17 13.31
N LEU A 210 13.34 8.32 12.29
CA LEU A 210 12.11 7.69 11.78
C LEU A 210 11.69 6.53 12.68
N ASN A 211 10.38 6.36 12.88
CA ASN A 211 9.80 5.22 13.61
C ASN A 211 9.91 3.95 12.76
N ALA A 212 9.92 2.77 13.39
CA ALA A 212 10.14 1.50 12.69
C ALA A 212 9.12 1.26 11.56
N TRP A 213 7.82 1.48 11.80
CA TRP A 213 6.80 1.30 10.77
C TRP A 213 7.01 2.25 9.56
N SER A 214 7.39 3.51 9.83
CA SER A 214 7.63 4.48 8.76
C SER A 214 8.90 4.18 7.97
N VAL A 215 9.96 3.69 8.63
CA VAL A 215 11.17 3.19 7.95
C VAL A 215 10.81 2.09 6.98
N ASN A 216 10.09 1.06 7.43
CA ASN A 216 9.74 -0.10 6.61
C ASN A 216 8.92 0.31 5.38
N MET A 217 7.93 1.18 5.57
CA MET A 217 7.09 1.69 4.48
C MET A 217 7.91 2.55 3.50
N LEU A 218 8.68 3.52 4.01
CA LEU A 218 9.45 4.43 3.16
C LEU A 218 10.55 3.70 2.37
N LEU A 219 11.22 2.71 2.96
CA LEU A 219 12.18 1.86 2.24
C LEU A 219 11.50 1.04 1.15
N ARG A 220 10.31 0.49 1.41
CA ARG A 220 9.54 -0.22 0.40
C ARG A 220 9.18 0.71 -0.76
N TRP A 221 8.65 1.90 -0.50
CA TRP A 221 8.32 2.89 -1.51
C TRP A 221 9.56 3.35 -2.30
N HIS A 222 10.66 3.60 -1.62
CA HIS A 222 11.94 3.98 -2.22
C HIS A 222 12.48 2.93 -3.22
N ARG A 223 12.28 1.64 -2.90
CA ARG A 223 12.70 0.52 -3.76
C ARG A 223 11.73 0.30 -4.93
N GLN A 224 10.43 0.51 -4.71
CA GLN A 224 9.39 0.37 -5.74
C GLN A 224 9.48 1.44 -6.81
N ASP A 225 9.81 2.67 -6.40
CA ASP A 225 9.88 3.85 -7.24
C ASP A 225 11.31 4.43 -7.17
N PRO A 226 12.24 3.92 -8.01
CA PRO A 226 13.62 4.41 -8.08
C PRO A 226 13.69 5.87 -8.49
N VAL A 227 14.86 6.50 -8.25
CA VAL A 227 15.10 7.90 -8.62
C VAL A 227 14.78 8.14 -10.09
N SER A 228 13.89 9.09 -10.33
CA SER A 228 13.44 9.49 -11.65
C SER A 228 14.29 10.63 -12.24
N GLU A 229 14.20 10.82 -13.56
CA GLU A 229 14.81 11.99 -14.21
C GLU A 229 14.24 13.32 -13.65
N LYS A 230 12.95 13.34 -13.28
CA LYS A 230 12.31 14.48 -12.62
C LYS A 230 13.04 14.86 -11.33
N GLU A 231 13.29 13.88 -10.45
CA GLU A 231 13.96 14.12 -9.18
C GLU A 231 15.39 14.62 -9.37
N THR A 232 16.16 14.01 -10.28
CA THR A 232 17.53 14.42 -10.58
C THR A 232 17.58 15.86 -11.07
N ARG A 233 16.75 16.22 -12.04
CA ARG A 233 16.64 17.59 -12.56
C ARG A 233 16.19 18.58 -11.50
N ARG A 234 15.23 18.17 -10.66
CA ARG A 234 14.78 19.00 -9.56
C ARG A 234 15.87 19.22 -8.53
N ASN A 235 16.64 18.18 -8.19
CA ASN A 235 17.76 18.27 -7.26
C ASN A 235 18.84 19.25 -7.74
N ASP A 236 19.14 19.23 -9.04
CA ASP A 236 20.06 20.22 -9.69
C ASP A 236 19.50 21.63 -9.61
N ALA A 237 18.22 21.81 -9.91
CA ALA A 237 17.58 23.12 -9.86
C ALA A 237 17.50 23.66 -8.42
N VAL A 238 17.20 22.81 -7.43
CA VAL A 238 17.24 23.17 -6.01
C VAL A 238 18.65 23.58 -5.59
N TYR A 239 19.68 22.83 -6.01
CA TYR A 239 21.07 23.18 -5.75
C TYR A 239 21.42 24.57 -6.28
N SER A 240 20.98 24.92 -7.50
CA SER A 240 21.20 26.23 -8.09
C SER A 240 20.58 27.40 -7.31
N VAL A 241 19.58 27.12 -6.47
CA VAL A 241 18.85 28.12 -5.67
C VAL A 241 19.33 28.20 -4.25
N GLN A 242 19.61 27.05 -3.60
CA GLN A 242 19.89 27.00 -2.16
C GLN A 242 21.21 26.33 -1.78
N ASN A 243 22.04 25.95 -2.77
CA ASN A 243 23.40 25.39 -2.60
C ASN A 243 23.47 24.08 -1.79
N ASN A 244 22.37 23.34 -1.67
CA ASN A 244 22.39 21.98 -1.16
C ASN A 244 21.58 21.05 -2.06
N ARG A 245 21.83 19.77 -1.92
CA ARG A 245 21.17 18.69 -2.66
C ARG A 245 20.49 17.75 -1.68
N ASN A 246 19.51 17.01 -2.17
CA ASN A 246 18.99 15.87 -1.44
C ASN A 246 19.93 14.66 -1.69
N PRO A 247 20.69 14.20 -0.68
CA PRO A 247 21.63 13.10 -0.87
C PRO A 247 20.97 11.77 -1.22
N PHE A 248 19.72 11.58 -0.88
CA PHE A 248 18.98 10.36 -1.19
C PHE A 248 18.46 10.30 -2.63
N ILE A 249 18.64 11.38 -3.40
CA ILE A 249 18.44 11.39 -4.86
C ILE A 249 19.76 11.09 -5.56
N ASP A 250 20.87 11.71 -5.13
CA ASP A 250 22.19 11.50 -5.74
C ASP A 250 22.79 10.12 -5.39
N HIS A 251 22.55 9.66 -4.16
CA HIS A 251 23.02 8.42 -3.57
C HIS A 251 21.87 7.68 -2.89
N PRO A 252 20.92 7.14 -3.67
CA PRO A 252 19.73 6.49 -3.12
C PRO A 252 20.07 5.32 -2.18
N GLU A 253 21.19 4.66 -2.40
CA GLU A 253 21.69 3.59 -1.54
C GLU A 253 21.99 4.02 -0.09
N LEU A 254 22.16 5.32 0.19
CA LEU A 254 22.34 5.82 1.56
C LEU A 254 21.20 5.41 2.50
N ALA A 255 19.97 5.32 1.99
CA ALA A 255 18.82 4.87 2.76
C ALA A 255 19.03 3.46 3.31
N GLU A 256 19.62 2.58 2.49
CA GLU A 256 19.91 1.19 2.89
C GLU A 256 21.01 1.10 3.96
N TYR A 257 22.03 1.94 3.88
CA TYR A 257 23.11 1.97 4.88
C TYR A 257 22.70 2.61 6.19
N ILE A 258 21.73 3.52 6.16
CA ILE A 258 21.28 4.22 7.37
C ILE A 258 20.16 3.45 8.07
N TRP A 259 19.18 2.94 7.34
CA TRP A 259 17.98 2.32 7.90
C TRP A 259 17.65 0.93 7.38
N GLY A 260 18.19 0.55 6.21
CA GLY A 260 17.78 -0.66 5.48
C GLY A 260 18.73 -1.83 5.62
N ASN A 261 18.83 -2.62 4.55
CA ASN A 261 19.51 -3.91 4.55
C ASN A 261 21.04 -3.83 4.65
N LYS A 262 21.63 -2.64 4.41
CA LYS A 262 23.08 -2.42 4.54
C LYS A 262 23.47 -1.76 5.89
N LYS A 263 22.52 -1.71 6.85
CA LYS A 263 22.80 -1.22 8.19
C LYS A 263 23.90 -2.02 8.86
N GLY A 264 24.81 -1.34 9.55
CA GLY A 264 26.00 -1.95 10.14
C GLY A 264 27.18 -2.11 9.19
N LEU A 265 27.00 -1.94 7.88
CA LEU A 265 28.10 -2.00 6.90
C LEU A 265 28.72 -0.61 6.68
N PRO A 266 30.04 -0.54 6.38
CA PRO A 266 30.69 0.71 5.99
C PRO A 266 30.11 1.20 4.66
N TYR A 267 29.73 2.47 4.59
CA TYR A 267 29.32 3.08 3.32
C TYR A 267 30.48 3.12 2.32
N ASN A 268 30.23 2.60 1.15
CA ASN A 268 31.17 2.63 0.04
C ASN A 268 30.41 3.02 -1.25
N PRO A 269 30.48 4.29 -1.69
CA PRO A 269 29.75 4.76 -2.86
C PRO A 269 30.24 4.02 -4.11
N GLY A 270 29.29 3.59 -4.95
CA GLY A 270 29.57 2.84 -6.18
C GLY A 270 29.99 1.38 -5.98
N SER A 271 29.98 0.85 -4.75
CA SER A 271 30.13 -0.59 -4.56
C SER A 271 28.85 -1.29 -4.99
N THR A 272 28.93 -1.98 -6.11
CA THR A 272 27.87 -2.88 -6.60
C THR A 272 28.01 -4.28 -6.01
N GLU A 273 29.00 -4.49 -5.15
CA GLU A 273 29.28 -5.81 -4.58
C GLU A 273 28.17 -6.22 -3.62
N PRO A 274 27.49 -7.33 -3.91
CA PRO A 274 26.58 -7.95 -2.95
C PRO A 274 27.39 -8.39 -1.73
N VAL A 275 26.86 -8.16 -0.53
CA VAL A 275 27.46 -8.68 0.68
C VAL A 275 27.03 -10.14 0.87
N GLY A 276 27.75 -11.06 0.26
CA GLY A 276 27.46 -12.50 0.26
C GLY A 276 26.81 -12.98 -1.05
N ASP A 277 26.64 -14.28 -1.14
CA ASP A 277 25.99 -14.90 -2.29
C ASP A 277 24.48 -14.59 -2.31
N PRO A 278 23.88 -14.42 -3.48
CA PRO A 278 22.44 -14.27 -3.62
C PRO A 278 21.69 -15.49 -3.07
N VAL A 279 20.80 -15.28 -2.14
CA VAL A 279 20.03 -16.36 -1.51
C VAL A 279 18.54 -16.01 -1.53
N LEU A 280 17.72 -16.94 -2.02
CA LEU A 280 16.27 -16.90 -1.83
C LEU A 280 15.95 -17.83 -0.65
N THR A 281 15.50 -17.29 0.50
CA THR A 281 15.21 -18.10 1.68
C THR A 281 13.80 -18.67 1.66
N THR A 282 12.87 -17.93 1.07
CA THR A 282 11.44 -18.31 0.94
C THR A 282 10.98 -17.95 -0.50
N PRO A 283 10.12 -18.80 -1.13
CA PRO A 283 9.65 -20.10 -0.67
C PRO A 283 10.75 -21.18 -0.70
N VAL A 284 10.59 -22.20 0.14
CA VAL A 284 11.52 -23.35 0.14
C VAL A 284 11.21 -24.29 -1.03
N GLN A 285 12.22 -25.08 -1.43
CA GLN A 285 12.05 -26.07 -2.48
C GLN A 285 10.97 -27.09 -2.10
N ASP A 286 10.11 -27.45 -3.07
CA ASP A 286 9.01 -28.42 -2.96
C ASP A 286 7.95 -28.08 -1.91
N MET A 287 7.85 -26.80 -1.52
CA MET A 287 6.72 -26.28 -0.73
C MET A 287 5.40 -26.52 -1.48
N THR A 288 4.33 -26.80 -0.75
CA THR A 288 2.97 -26.85 -1.29
C THR A 288 2.16 -25.66 -0.73
N LEU A 289 1.45 -24.96 -1.61
CA LEU A 289 0.44 -23.98 -1.27
C LEU A 289 -0.92 -24.56 -1.66
N ASP A 290 -1.72 -24.85 -0.65
CA ASP A 290 -3.05 -25.42 -0.81
C ASP A 290 -4.13 -24.33 -0.76
N PHE A 291 -5.04 -24.35 -1.74
CA PHE A 291 -6.18 -23.44 -1.83
C PHE A 291 -7.44 -24.04 -1.19
N GLY A 292 -7.37 -25.31 -0.75
CA GLY A 292 -8.48 -26.02 -0.15
C GLY A 292 -9.59 -26.32 -1.16
N ARG A 293 -10.81 -26.43 -0.63
CA ARG A 293 -12.04 -26.74 -1.39
C ARG A 293 -12.70 -25.46 -1.87
N VAL A 294 -12.96 -25.37 -3.16
CA VAL A 294 -13.57 -24.19 -3.80
C VAL A 294 -14.70 -24.66 -4.69
N ALA A 295 -15.91 -24.15 -4.52
CA ALA A 295 -17.02 -24.53 -5.41
C ALA A 295 -16.81 -23.96 -6.82
N ILE A 296 -17.24 -24.68 -7.83
CA ILE A 296 -17.23 -24.17 -9.20
C ILE A 296 -18.02 -22.85 -9.28
N GLY A 297 -17.49 -21.86 -10.03
CA GLY A 297 -18.04 -20.50 -10.08
C GLY A 297 -17.56 -19.58 -8.96
N LYS A 298 -16.76 -20.09 -8.02
CA LYS A 298 -16.08 -19.30 -6.99
C LYS A 298 -14.57 -19.28 -7.22
N SER A 299 -13.86 -18.42 -6.50
CA SER A 299 -12.40 -18.31 -6.55
C SER A 299 -11.83 -18.20 -5.15
N ALA A 300 -10.63 -18.73 -4.95
CA ALA A 300 -9.86 -18.59 -3.71
C ALA A 300 -8.55 -17.87 -4.01
N THR A 301 -8.08 -17.06 -3.07
CA THR A 301 -6.79 -16.38 -3.17
C THR A 301 -5.91 -16.76 -2.00
N ALA A 302 -4.72 -17.25 -2.28
CA ALA A 302 -3.66 -17.52 -1.31
C ALA A 302 -2.44 -16.66 -1.59
N ARG A 303 -1.55 -16.52 -0.61
CA ARG A 303 -0.35 -15.69 -0.71
C ARG A 303 0.90 -16.54 -0.52
N LEU A 304 1.88 -16.34 -1.40
CA LEU A 304 3.19 -16.97 -1.33
C LEU A 304 4.24 -15.93 -0.94
N LEU A 305 4.93 -16.15 0.19
CA LEU A 305 5.97 -15.25 0.66
C LEU A 305 7.28 -15.46 -0.10
N PHE A 306 7.90 -14.36 -0.53
CA PHE A 306 9.26 -14.32 -1.06
C PHE A 306 10.15 -13.56 -0.10
N LYS A 307 11.20 -14.19 0.39
CA LYS A 307 12.30 -13.57 1.15
C LYS A 307 13.64 -14.01 0.59
N GLY A 308 14.62 -13.13 0.67
CA GLY A 308 15.96 -13.44 0.20
C GLY A 308 16.95 -12.37 0.60
N GLU A 309 18.21 -12.65 0.36
CA GLU A 309 19.33 -11.77 0.66
C GLU A 309 20.23 -11.64 -0.56
N ASN A 310 20.86 -10.48 -0.71
CA ASN A 310 21.86 -10.22 -1.74
C ASN A 310 21.39 -10.50 -3.20
N LEU A 311 20.08 -10.46 -3.45
CA LEU A 311 19.55 -10.70 -4.79
C LEU A 311 20.01 -9.61 -5.76
N THR A 312 20.53 -10.01 -6.93
CA THR A 312 21.13 -9.10 -7.92
C THR A 312 20.23 -8.80 -9.11
N SER A 313 19.08 -9.50 -9.21
CA SER A 313 18.11 -9.33 -10.29
C SER A 313 16.71 -9.73 -9.82
N ALA A 314 15.70 -9.43 -10.64
CA ALA A 314 14.34 -9.84 -10.34
C ALA A 314 14.18 -11.36 -10.30
N VAL A 315 13.31 -11.86 -9.44
CA VAL A 315 12.89 -13.26 -9.36
C VAL A 315 11.72 -13.47 -10.31
N LYS A 316 11.81 -14.50 -11.15
CA LYS A 316 10.76 -14.90 -12.11
C LYS A 316 9.95 -16.04 -11.54
N VAL A 317 8.64 -15.99 -11.73
CA VAL A 317 7.69 -17.02 -11.32
C VAL A 317 6.90 -17.47 -12.54
N GLN A 318 6.99 -18.74 -12.89
CA GLN A 318 6.34 -19.32 -14.07
C GLN A 318 5.52 -20.53 -13.65
N LYS A 319 4.33 -20.66 -14.20
CA LYS A 319 3.52 -21.89 -14.12
C LYS A 319 3.94 -22.80 -15.26
N TYR A 320 4.11 -24.12 -15.03
CA TYR A 320 4.65 -24.97 -16.08
C TYR A 320 4.06 -26.38 -16.21
N THR A 321 3.15 -26.79 -15.32
CA THR A 321 2.54 -28.14 -15.40
C THR A 321 1.08 -28.12 -14.98
N GLY A 322 0.33 -29.18 -15.29
CA GLY A 322 -1.02 -29.43 -14.79
C GLY A 322 -2.05 -28.36 -15.19
N ASN A 323 -2.93 -28.03 -14.28
CA ASN A 323 -4.07 -27.12 -14.49
C ASN A 323 -3.65 -25.64 -14.37
N ALA A 324 -2.54 -25.28 -15.03
CA ALA A 324 -1.90 -23.94 -14.88
C ALA A 324 -2.83 -22.76 -15.18
N ASP A 325 -3.78 -22.94 -16.10
CA ASP A 325 -4.72 -21.88 -16.51
C ASP A 325 -5.76 -21.52 -15.43
N MET A 326 -5.99 -22.43 -14.47
CA MET A 326 -6.88 -22.18 -13.34
C MET A 326 -6.24 -21.34 -12.23
N PHE A 327 -4.94 -21.09 -12.29
CA PHE A 327 -4.21 -20.31 -11.31
C PHE A 327 -3.67 -19.02 -11.93
N THR A 328 -4.01 -17.86 -11.38
CA THR A 328 -3.55 -16.54 -11.83
C THR A 328 -2.57 -15.95 -10.84
N LEU A 329 -1.38 -15.58 -11.32
CA LEU A 329 -0.35 -14.89 -10.54
C LEU A 329 -0.56 -13.38 -10.64
N ALA A 330 -0.53 -12.67 -9.52
CA ALA A 330 -0.58 -11.19 -9.52
C ALA A 330 0.68 -10.57 -10.16
N ALA A 331 1.81 -11.28 -10.13
CA ALA A 331 3.04 -10.89 -10.82
C ALA A 331 3.81 -12.14 -11.27
N ALA A 332 4.32 -12.11 -12.49
CA ALA A 332 5.23 -13.14 -13.02
C ALA A 332 6.70 -12.81 -12.79
N GLN A 333 7.01 -11.61 -12.34
CA GLN A 333 8.35 -11.13 -12.05
C GLN A 333 8.32 -10.21 -10.84
N ILE A 334 9.17 -10.46 -9.85
CA ILE A 334 9.22 -9.74 -8.57
C ILE A 334 10.59 -9.06 -8.49
N PRO A 335 10.66 -7.72 -8.37
CA PRO A 335 11.91 -7.00 -8.18
C PRO A 335 12.67 -7.49 -6.92
N ALA A 336 13.98 -7.68 -7.02
CA ALA A 336 14.83 -8.07 -5.89
C ALA A 336 14.64 -7.17 -4.68
N ALA A 337 14.53 -5.86 -4.92
CA ALA A 337 14.37 -4.85 -3.87
C ALA A 337 13.12 -5.05 -2.98
N LEU A 338 12.08 -5.73 -3.48
CA LEU A 338 10.89 -6.05 -2.70
C LEU A 338 11.07 -7.31 -1.84
N ILE A 339 11.94 -8.23 -2.29
CA ILE A 339 12.16 -9.53 -1.66
C ILE A 339 13.14 -9.42 -0.50
N VAL A 340 14.17 -8.56 -0.63
CA VAL A 340 15.23 -8.40 0.36
C VAL A 340 14.86 -7.50 1.55
N THR A 341 13.59 -7.19 1.73
CA THR A 341 13.07 -6.45 2.88
C THR A 341 12.90 -7.38 4.09
N GLU A 342 12.83 -6.81 5.29
CA GLU A 342 12.54 -7.58 6.51
C GLU A 342 11.19 -8.32 6.41
N GLU A 343 10.18 -7.69 5.80
CA GLU A 343 8.86 -8.29 5.60
C GLU A 343 8.80 -9.27 4.42
N GLY A 344 9.67 -9.09 3.41
CA GLY A 344 9.62 -9.82 2.14
C GLY A 344 8.49 -9.34 1.24
N TYR A 345 8.21 -10.12 0.19
CA TYR A 345 7.14 -9.84 -0.77
C TYR A 345 6.10 -10.95 -0.78
N TRP A 346 4.83 -10.60 -0.62
CA TRP A 346 3.70 -11.51 -0.71
C TRP A 346 3.10 -11.50 -2.11
N LEU A 347 3.29 -12.59 -2.86
CA LEU A 347 2.65 -12.81 -4.16
C LEU A 347 1.24 -13.36 -3.96
N ASN A 348 0.23 -12.63 -4.40
CA ASN A 348 -1.14 -13.14 -4.46
C ASN A 348 -1.28 -14.10 -5.65
N ILE A 349 -1.90 -15.24 -5.40
CA ILE A 349 -2.22 -16.25 -6.40
C ILE A 349 -3.70 -16.57 -6.25
N THR A 350 -4.46 -16.46 -7.35
CA THR A 350 -5.91 -16.72 -7.36
C THR A 350 -6.17 -18.01 -8.13
N TYR A 351 -6.88 -18.93 -7.50
CA TYR A 351 -7.40 -20.14 -8.10
C TYR A 351 -8.85 -19.90 -8.54
N THR A 352 -9.14 -20.17 -9.81
CA THR A 352 -10.47 -20.03 -10.42
C THR A 352 -10.75 -21.28 -11.25
N PRO A 353 -11.41 -22.30 -10.67
CA PRO A 353 -11.66 -23.56 -11.34
C PRO A 353 -12.70 -23.44 -12.46
N THR A 354 -12.50 -24.21 -13.52
CA THR A 354 -13.43 -24.33 -14.67
C THR A 354 -14.11 -25.69 -14.76
N GLU A 355 -13.67 -26.67 -13.97
CA GLU A 355 -14.25 -28.02 -13.90
C GLU A 355 -14.12 -28.57 -12.47
N VAL A 356 -14.95 -29.55 -12.14
CA VAL A 356 -14.94 -30.23 -10.82
C VAL A 356 -13.83 -31.26 -10.77
N GLY A 357 -13.10 -31.34 -9.66
CA GLY A 357 -12.05 -32.29 -9.39
C GLY A 357 -10.83 -31.71 -8.69
N GLU A 358 -9.80 -32.54 -8.52
CA GLU A 358 -8.53 -32.10 -7.95
C GLU A 358 -7.68 -31.42 -9.04
N HIS A 359 -7.13 -30.24 -8.69
CA HIS A 359 -6.32 -29.46 -9.61
C HIS A 359 -4.96 -29.18 -9.01
N THR A 360 -3.92 -29.36 -9.81
CA THR A 360 -2.56 -29.11 -9.41
C THR A 360 -1.79 -28.37 -10.49
N THR A 361 -0.88 -27.51 -10.08
CA THR A 361 0.16 -26.95 -10.96
C THR A 361 1.45 -26.77 -10.17
N ARG A 362 2.55 -26.56 -10.87
CA ARG A 362 3.82 -26.20 -10.23
C ARG A 362 4.29 -24.84 -10.69
N LEU A 363 4.82 -24.08 -9.77
CA LEU A 363 5.58 -22.87 -10.06
C LEU A 363 7.04 -23.23 -10.20
N LEU A 364 7.68 -22.68 -11.20
CA LEU A 364 9.13 -22.62 -11.35
C LEU A 364 9.59 -21.21 -10.97
N ILE A 365 10.39 -21.11 -9.93
CA ILE A 365 10.93 -19.86 -9.40
C ILE A 365 12.41 -19.82 -9.72
N SER A 366 12.86 -18.77 -10.42
CA SER A 366 14.24 -18.63 -10.91
C SER A 366 14.67 -17.16 -10.94
N GLY A 367 15.94 -16.89 -11.16
CA GLY A 367 16.46 -15.51 -11.20
C GLY A 367 16.96 -15.03 -9.83
N GLY A 368 16.93 -13.74 -9.58
CA GLY A 368 17.48 -13.17 -8.34
C GLY A 368 19.02 -13.18 -8.27
N GLY A 369 19.72 -13.75 -9.26
CA GLY A 369 21.15 -14.08 -9.16
C GLY A 369 21.42 -15.42 -8.47
N VAL A 370 20.37 -16.11 -8.00
CA VAL A 370 20.48 -17.42 -7.36
C VAL A 370 20.73 -18.50 -8.40
N SER A 371 21.64 -19.43 -8.13
CA SER A 371 21.89 -20.59 -9.00
C SER A 371 20.74 -21.59 -8.92
N GLY A 372 20.27 -22.08 -10.08
CA GLY A 372 19.20 -23.06 -10.19
C GLY A 372 17.79 -22.45 -10.13
N SER A 373 16.83 -23.31 -9.86
CA SER A 373 15.41 -22.93 -9.73
C SER A 373 14.75 -23.71 -8.60
N ARG A 374 13.63 -23.20 -8.10
CA ARG A 374 12.82 -23.84 -7.06
C ARG A 374 11.44 -24.17 -7.59
N GLY A 375 10.93 -25.33 -7.19
CA GLY A 375 9.57 -25.75 -7.46
C GLY A 375 8.66 -25.50 -6.26
N VAL A 376 7.47 -24.94 -6.49
CA VAL A 376 6.39 -24.86 -5.50
C VAL A 376 5.16 -25.49 -6.11
N ALA A 377 4.53 -26.43 -5.40
CA ALA A 377 3.27 -27.03 -5.82
C ALA A 377 2.10 -26.14 -5.40
N LEU A 378 1.12 -25.98 -6.27
CA LEU A 378 -0.19 -25.42 -5.95
C LEU A 378 -1.22 -26.56 -6.06
N THR A 379 -2.05 -26.69 -5.03
CA THR A 379 -3.10 -27.72 -4.97
C THR A 379 -4.44 -27.08 -4.63
N ALA A 380 -5.51 -27.62 -5.19
CA ALA A 380 -6.88 -27.23 -4.89
C ALA A 380 -7.86 -28.34 -5.27
N GLU A 381 -9.00 -28.39 -4.60
CA GLU A 381 -10.13 -29.23 -4.98
C GLU A 381 -11.29 -28.34 -5.44
N CYS A 382 -11.78 -28.55 -6.66
CA CYS A 382 -13.01 -27.92 -7.12
C CYS A 382 -14.19 -28.83 -6.80
N CYS A 383 -15.10 -28.32 -5.98
CA CYS A 383 -16.36 -28.98 -5.63
C CYS A 383 -17.48 -28.53 -6.56
N PRO A 384 -18.52 -29.38 -6.81
CA PRO A 384 -19.73 -28.91 -7.44
C PRO A 384 -20.41 -27.81 -6.63
N VAL A 385 -21.35 -27.09 -7.26
CA VAL A 385 -22.19 -26.14 -6.52
C VAL A 385 -22.94 -26.90 -5.41
N PRO A 386 -22.81 -26.54 -4.14
CA PRO A 386 -23.49 -27.22 -3.07
C PRO A 386 -25.00 -26.98 -3.17
N THR A 387 -25.78 -28.01 -2.84
CA THR A 387 -27.21 -27.88 -2.60
C THR A 387 -27.38 -27.67 -1.11
N LEU A 388 -27.93 -26.52 -0.70
CA LEU A 388 -28.14 -26.16 0.68
C LEU A 388 -29.61 -26.13 0.99
N SER A 389 -30.01 -26.89 1.99
CA SER A 389 -31.40 -26.91 2.49
C SER A 389 -31.72 -25.61 3.22
N GLN A 390 -32.96 -25.20 3.17
CA GLN A 390 -33.44 -24.06 3.96
C GLN A 390 -33.33 -24.41 5.45
N ILE A 391 -32.74 -23.54 6.23
CA ILE A 391 -32.64 -23.67 7.68
C ILE A 391 -34.04 -23.54 8.31
N HIS A 392 -34.29 -24.25 9.39
CA HIS A 392 -35.45 -24.06 10.25
C HIS A 392 -35.01 -23.32 11.52
N ALA A 393 -35.36 -22.03 11.64
CA ALA A 393 -35.15 -21.28 12.85
C ALA A 393 -36.17 -21.70 13.92
N THR A 394 -35.71 -21.93 15.13
CA THR A 394 -36.50 -22.32 16.30
C THR A 394 -36.66 -21.16 17.26
N ASP A 395 -37.50 -21.30 18.27
CA ASP A 395 -37.77 -20.26 19.24
C ASP A 395 -36.52 -19.75 19.96
N ALA A 396 -36.47 -18.46 20.21
CA ALA A 396 -35.42 -17.85 21.01
C ALA A 396 -35.52 -18.34 22.48
N THR A 397 -34.35 -18.53 23.08
CA THR A 397 -34.21 -18.92 24.50
C THR A 397 -33.48 -17.87 25.30
N ASP A 398 -33.42 -18.02 26.62
CA ASP A 398 -32.70 -17.13 27.54
C ASP A 398 -32.99 -15.63 27.33
N ILE A 399 -34.29 -15.34 27.06
CA ILE A 399 -34.75 -13.99 26.77
C ILE A 399 -34.75 -13.17 28.07
N THR A 400 -33.95 -12.12 28.08
CA THR A 400 -33.86 -11.12 29.16
C THR A 400 -34.14 -9.72 28.60
N GLU A 401 -34.07 -8.69 29.43
CA GLU A 401 -34.17 -7.31 28.94
C GLU A 401 -33.01 -6.90 28.03
N GLU A 402 -31.82 -7.51 28.17
CA GLU A 402 -30.62 -7.09 27.48
C GLU A 402 -30.22 -7.99 26.32
N GLN A 403 -30.66 -9.27 26.33
CA GLN A 403 -30.22 -10.26 25.37
C GLN A 403 -31.19 -11.42 25.21
N TYR A 404 -30.99 -12.20 24.16
CA TYR A 404 -31.61 -13.52 23.95
C TYR A 404 -30.65 -14.44 23.16
N VAL A 405 -30.96 -15.74 23.13
CA VAL A 405 -30.27 -16.70 22.28
C VAL A 405 -31.17 -17.02 21.08
N ALA A 406 -30.69 -16.67 19.88
CA ALA A 406 -31.30 -17.12 18.62
C ALA A 406 -30.87 -18.56 18.37
N ASN A 407 -31.81 -19.44 17.95
CA ASN A 407 -31.59 -20.86 17.76
C ASN A 407 -32.12 -21.34 16.40
N TRP A 408 -31.54 -22.41 15.89
CA TRP A 408 -31.98 -23.08 14.66
C TRP A 408 -31.52 -24.53 14.60
N ASP A 409 -32.18 -25.32 13.76
CA ASP A 409 -31.76 -26.68 13.51
C ASP A 409 -30.60 -26.74 12.55
N ALA A 410 -29.56 -27.50 12.89
CA ALA A 410 -28.46 -27.77 11.98
C ALA A 410 -28.96 -28.66 10.81
N PRO A 411 -28.63 -28.36 9.53
CA PRO A 411 -29.07 -29.16 8.42
C PRO A 411 -28.44 -30.57 8.46
N ALA A 412 -29.24 -31.58 8.41
CA ALA A 412 -28.81 -32.97 8.55
C ALA A 412 -27.99 -33.44 7.35
N GLY A 413 -26.72 -33.82 7.56
CA GLY A 413 -25.87 -34.41 6.53
C GLY A 413 -25.33 -33.41 5.51
N GLU A 414 -25.42 -32.12 5.77
CA GLU A 414 -24.81 -31.05 4.97
C GLU A 414 -23.62 -30.43 5.70
N ASP A 415 -22.58 -30.07 4.96
CA ASP A 415 -21.48 -29.27 5.47
C ASP A 415 -21.91 -27.80 5.55
N VAL A 416 -21.50 -27.10 6.61
CA VAL A 416 -21.75 -25.68 6.82
C VAL A 416 -20.45 -25.04 7.30
N ASP A 417 -20.04 -23.96 6.65
CA ASP A 417 -18.87 -23.18 7.10
C ASP A 417 -19.25 -22.26 8.26
N TYR A 418 -20.39 -21.59 8.14
CA TYR A 418 -20.98 -20.70 9.15
C TYR A 418 -22.45 -20.41 8.83
N TYR A 419 -23.13 -19.80 9.80
CA TYR A 419 -24.49 -19.30 9.63
C TYR A 419 -24.51 -17.78 9.59
N ILE A 420 -25.45 -17.22 8.82
CA ILE A 420 -25.73 -15.79 8.74
C ILE A 420 -27.08 -15.55 9.39
N VAL A 421 -27.08 -14.86 10.52
CA VAL A 421 -28.28 -14.47 11.26
C VAL A 421 -28.65 -13.05 10.86
N THR A 422 -29.73 -12.90 10.13
CA THR A 422 -30.30 -11.59 9.79
C THR A 422 -31.20 -11.15 10.94
N ARG A 423 -30.75 -10.18 11.72
CA ARG A 423 -31.47 -9.55 12.83
C ARG A 423 -32.14 -8.27 12.37
N THR A 424 -33.40 -8.06 12.70
CA THR A 424 -34.09 -6.78 12.49
C THR A 424 -34.66 -6.28 13.81
N MET A 425 -34.22 -5.12 14.23
CA MET A 425 -34.63 -4.40 15.43
C MET A 425 -35.74 -3.42 15.08
N TYR A 426 -36.82 -3.39 15.87
CA TYR A 426 -37.92 -2.46 15.72
C TYR A 426 -37.96 -1.53 16.93
N SER A 427 -37.93 -0.22 16.71
CA SER A 427 -38.02 0.81 17.74
C SER A 427 -38.67 2.07 17.16
N ASN A 428 -39.71 2.60 17.86
CA ASN A 428 -40.40 3.84 17.48
C ASN A 428 -40.88 3.88 16.01
N GLY A 429 -41.40 2.74 15.51
CA GLY A 429 -41.88 2.60 14.14
C GLY A 429 -40.80 2.55 13.07
N THR A 430 -39.53 2.43 13.47
CA THR A 430 -38.36 2.28 12.57
C THR A 430 -37.82 0.86 12.66
N ALA A 431 -37.36 0.31 11.53
CA ALA A 431 -36.69 -1.00 11.47
C ALA A 431 -35.23 -0.79 11.09
N LYS A 432 -34.32 -1.46 11.80
CA LYS A 432 -32.89 -1.53 11.47
C LYS A 432 -32.47 -2.99 11.35
N THR A 433 -31.89 -3.36 10.24
CA THR A 433 -31.41 -4.74 9.97
C THR A 433 -29.91 -4.80 9.99
N GLU A 434 -29.37 -5.88 10.54
CA GLU A 434 -27.96 -6.22 10.51
C GLU A 434 -27.78 -7.73 10.28
N GLU A 435 -26.60 -8.12 9.78
CA GLU A 435 -26.23 -9.52 9.62
C GLU A 435 -25.11 -9.85 10.61
N LEU A 436 -25.28 -10.96 11.32
CA LEU A 436 -24.35 -11.49 12.30
C LEU A 436 -23.90 -12.88 11.85
N VAL A 437 -22.68 -13.26 12.20
CA VAL A 437 -22.12 -14.58 11.83
C VAL A 437 -22.05 -15.47 13.06
N ALA A 438 -22.43 -16.73 12.91
CA ALA A 438 -22.33 -17.77 13.95
C ALA A 438 -21.64 -19.01 13.38
N GLU A 439 -20.79 -19.65 14.17
CA GLU A 439 -20.13 -20.93 13.82
C GLU A 439 -20.99 -22.15 14.29
N ASP A 440 -21.73 -21.97 15.38
CA ASP A 440 -22.63 -22.96 15.94
C ASP A 440 -24.08 -22.70 15.51
N ASN A 441 -24.98 -23.60 15.84
CA ASN A 441 -26.44 -23.52 15.56
C ASN A 441 -27.23 -22.67 16.56
N SER A 442 -26.56 -21.74 17.22
CA SER A 442 -27.15 -20.73 18.09
C SER A 442 -26.26 -19.49 18.17
N LEU A 443 -26.87 -18.34 18.52
CA LEU A 443 -26.14 -17.08 18.68
C LEU A 443 -26.74 -16.25 19.82
N VAL A 444 -25.90 -15.79 20.74
CA VAL A 444 -26.32 -14.80 21.74
C VAL A 444 -26.42 -13.43 21.07
N ILE A 445 -27.60 -12.87 21.07
CA ILE A 445 -27.91 -11.53 20.55
C ILE A 445 -27.99 -10.56 21.74
N THR A 446 -27.10 -9.59 21.78
CA THR A 446 -27.04 -8.55 22.83
C THR A 446 -27.64 -7.22 22.33
N GLY A 447 -27.92 -6.28 23.27
CA GLY A 447 -28.49 -4.98 22.91
C GLY A 447 -29.99 -5.03 22.63
N PHE A 448 -30.69 -6.04 23.13
CA PHE A 448 -32.11 -6.19 22.96
C PHE A 448 -32.92 -5.07 23.64
N ALA A 449 -32.40 -4.49 24.72
CA ALA A 449 -33.00 -3.38 25.46
C ALA A 449 -33.25 -2.12 24.59
N ASP A 450 -32.55 -1.98 23.49
CA ASP A 450 -32.64 -0.82 22.58
C ASP A 450 -33.80 -0.93 21.57
N SER A 451 -34.54 -2.04 21.58
CA SER A 451 -35.64 -2.34 20.65
C SER A 451 -36.93 -2.69 21.39
N GLU A 452 -38.09 -2.45 20.77
CA GLU A 452 -39.40 -2.85 21.27
C GLU A 452 -39.67 -4.34 20.99
N SER A 453 -39.17 -4.79 19.87
CA SER A 453 -39.19 -6.20 19.43
C SER A 453 -38.11 -6.42 18.37
N GLU A 454 -37.71 -7.65 18.18
CA GLU A 454 -36.77 -8.03 17.14
C GLU A 454 -37.28 -9.24 16.35
N THR A 455 -36.73 -9.38 15.16
CA THR A 455 -36.91 -10.63 14.40
C THR A 455 -35.56 -11.16 13.99
N TYR A 456 -35.46 -12.48 13.84
CA TYR A 456 -34.30 -13.06 13.18
C TYR A 456 -34.72 -14.16 12.17
N SER A 457 -33.91 -14.31 11.14
CA SER A 457 -33.89 -15.43 10.22
C SER A 457 -32.46 -15.87 9.97
N VAL A 458 -32.27 -17.11 9.52
CA VAL A 458 -30.95 -17.71 9.42
C VAL A 458 -30.74 -18.31 8.03
N ARG A 459 -29.54 -18.16 7.49
CA ARG A 459 -29.03 -18.84 6.31
C ARG A 459 -27.79 -19.63 6.67
N SER A 460 -27.61 -20.81 6.12
CA SER A 460 -26.30 -21.48 6.14
C SER A 460 -25.45 -21.02 4.98
N SER A 461 -24.12 -20.99 5.18
CA SER A 461 -23.12 -20.73 4.15
C SER A 461 -22.17 -21.91 4.06
N TYR A 462 -21.89 -22.36 2.82
CA TYR A 462 -20.90 -23.39 2.55
C TYR A 462 -20.23 -23.14 1.19
N LEU A 463 -18.91 -23.16 1.18
CA LEU A 463 -18.08 -22.87 -0.01
C LEU A 463 -18.49 -21.58 -0.74
N GLY A 464 -18.92 -20.55 0.02
CA GLY A 464 -19.34 -19.25 -0.50
C GLY A 464 -20.71 -19.23 -1.19
N TYR A 465 -21.52 -20.25 -1.00
CA TYR A 465 -22.94 -20.27 -1.36
C TYR A 465 -23.80 -20.21 -0.10
N GLU A 466 -24.98 -19.64 -0.22
CA GLU A 466 -25.93 -19.47 0.90
C GLU A 466 -27.23 -20.19 0.62
N SER A 467 -27.84 -20.71 1.68
CA SER A 467 -29.19 -21.28 1.60
C SER A 467 -30.25 -20.18 1.42
N ALA A 468 -31.47 -20.58 1.11
CA ALA A 468 -32.64 -19.72 1.28
C ALA A 468 -32.76 -19.32 2.77
N PRO A 469 -33.31 -18.11 3.08
CA PRO A 469 -33.57 -17.70 4.46
C PRO A 469 -34.54 -18.68 5.15
N SER A 470 -34.36 -18.89 6.45
CA SER A 470 -35.28 -19.64 7.29
C SER A 470 -36.66 -18.96 7.40
N ASN A 471 -37.59 -19.61 8.10
CA ASN A 471 -38.69 -18.93 8.74
C ASN A 471 -38.17 -17.80 9.64
N VAL A 472 -39.03 -16.81 9.90
CA VAL A 472 -38.72 -15.66 10.77
C VAL A 472 -39.23 -15.94 12.18
N ILE A 473 -38.38 -15.73 13.17
CA ILE A 473 -38.73 -15.75 14.60
C ILE A 473 -38.93 -14.33 15.10
N VAL A 474 -39.96 -14.06 15.84
CA VAL A 474 -40.25 -12.79 16.48
C VAL A 474 -39.90 -12.88 17.96
N VAL A 475 -39.07 -11.98 18.47
CA VAL A 475 -38.66 -11.93 19.88
C VAL A 475 -39.22 -10.66 20.53
N LYS A 476 -39.83 -10.82 21.71
CA LYS A 476 -40.39 -9.72 22.49
C LYS A 476 -39.93 -9.76 23.95
N HIS A 477 -39.85 -8.63 24.62
CA HIS A 477 -39.41 -8.52 26.00
C HIS A 477 -40.24 -9.31 27.03
N ASN A 478 -41.46 -9.71 26.67
CA ASN A 478 -42.29 -10.53 27.57
C ASN A 478 -41.99 -12.03 27.55
N GLY A 479 -40.92 -12.45 26.88
CA GLY A 479 -40.48 -13.84 26.83
C GLY A 479 -41.33 -14.75 25.88
N ILE A 480 -42.14 -14.17 25.02
CA ILE A 480 -42.93 -14.93 24.03
C ILE A 480 -42.18 -14.83 22.69
N SER A 481 -41.63 -15.97 22.22
CA SER A 481 -41.25 -16.16 20.83
C SER A 481 -42.41 -16.79 20.08
N ASP A 482 -42.81 -16.24 18.95
CA ASP A 482 -43.85 -16.79 18.08
C ASP A 482 -43.27 -17.17 16.72
N ALA A 483 -43.32 -18.45 16.39
CA ALA A 483 -42.95 -18.95 15.06
C ALA A 483 -44.17 -18.81 14.13
N THR A 484 -44.44 -17.59 13.67
CA THR A 484 -45.43 -17.41 12.60
C THR A 484 -45.22 -16.12 11.83
N MET A 485 -44.52 -16.25 10.71
CA MET A 485 -44.88 -15.58 9.46
C MET A 485 -44.23 -16.35 8.31
N ASP A 486 -45.03 -16.91 7.44
CA ASP A 486 -44.58 -17.31 6.10
C ASP A 486 -43.88 -16.13 5.42
N ALA A 487 -42.85 -16.41 4.61
CA ALA A 487 -42.01 -15.42 3.94
C ALA A 487 -42.80 -14.21 3.42
N PRO A 488 -42.29 -12.99 3.53
CA PRO A 488 -43.01 -11.83 3.02
C PRO A 488 -43.26 -11.99 1.53
N LEU A 489 -44.51 -11.84 1.13
CA LEU A 489 -44.90 -11.74 -0.26
C LEU A 489 -44.03 -10.72 -0.99
N ALA A 490 -43.34 -11.20 -2.02
CA ALA A 490 -42.62 -10.32 -2.93
C ALA A 490 -43.61 -9.26 -3.46
N VAL A 491 -43.36 -7.98 -3.13
CA VAL A 491 -44.08 -6.87 -3.75
C VAL A 491 -43.65 -6.84 -5.20
N ALA A 492 -44.54 -7.26 -6.10
CA ALA A 492 -44.37 -7.11 -7.53
C ALA A 492 -44.31 -5.60 -7.83
N GLU A 493 -43.16 -5.10 -8.27
CA GLU A 493 -43.05 -3.77 -8.88
C GLU A 493 -43.90 -3.77 -10.15
N THR A 494 -44.93 -2.95 -10.19
CA THR A 494 -45.67 -2.63 -11.39
C THR A 494 -44.83 -1.71 -12.27
N PRO A 495 -44.59 -2.04 -13.56
CA PRO A 495 -43.87 -1.11 -14.45
C PRO A 495 -44.80 0.05 -14.82
N GLY A 496 -44.31 1.28 -14.57
CA GLY A 496 -44.86 2.52 -15.05
C GLY A 496 -43.83 3.27 -15.85
#